data_6696d3e21d56242b003a1ed4702ea4b7
#
_entry.id   6696d3e21d56242b003a1ed4702ea4b7
#
_cell.length_a   1.000
_cell.length_b   1.000
_cell.length_c   1.000
_cell.angle_alpha   90.00
_cell.angle_beta   90.00
_cell.angle_gamma   90.00
#
_symmetry.space_group_name_H-M   'P 1'
#
loop_
_entity.id
_entity.type
_entity.pdbx_description
1 polymer ?
#
loop_
_entity_poly.entity_id
_entity_poly.type
_entity_poly.pdbx_seq_one_letter_code
_entity_poly.pdbx_strand_id
1 'polypeptide(L)'
;VSVTVEGHELVIVGGGPAGMGAALEARWAGVQTMLIEERPTLGGQIYKQPPAAFEVRRPKALGKEYVAGRALVERTLRSGAEVLAGHVVWSVWGHGPFDAAVYRPGAGQAEVDSRTIRTEHLVLATGAYDRPVPFPGWTLPGVLTAGGAQSMVKIQKVYPGDRVLMAGSGPLILAFSVQLHQLGANVVGVLEATPRPGPGTAARLLRAALRGNLPLLRDGIGYLGYLRRHGIPLLYGHAIARAEGADQVERAVAVQVDRAWRSISGTERTFDVDTVCIGYGFLPSLEIPRLLGCALRYDENQGGHIPVRDADLQSTVPGLFVVGDGAGVAGSAVAFQEGRIAGIVAAYRLGRLDRATADERLRPRRRRLSQLERFRAALDQAYRIGPGIYEWATDETIVCRCEEVTVGEVRRQIRPGSRDPNAVKSLTRIGMGLCQGHNCSQQVSAIFAQETGRPLVELPPLSPRPPVRPVPIGLIADTSVPEMPTHVVNLPESEVGAESPAGAGPDAGR
;
A
#
# COMPACT_ATOMS: atom_id res chain seq x y z
N VAL A 1 10.19 32.64 5.51
CA VAL A 1 9.99 31.79 6.70
C VAL A 1 11.25 30.98 6.90
N SER A 2 11.92 31.09 8.05
CA SER A 2 13.11 30.28 8.37
C SER A 2 12.65 28.83 8.57
N VAL A 3 13.14 27.90 7.74
CA VAL A 3 12.89 26.47 7.97
C VAL A 3 13.63 26.04 9.22
N THR A 4 12.91 25.67 10.24
CA THR A 4 13.48 25.10 11.44
C THR A 4 13.87 23.66 11.15
N VAL A 5 15.15 23.34 11.28
CA VAL A 5 15.64 21.94 11.23
C VAL A 5 15.66 21.39 12.64
N GLU A 6 14.80 20.42 12.91
CA GLU A 6 14.71 19.73 14.20
C GLU A 6 15.48 18.40 14.14
N GLY A 7 16.40 18.16 15.08
CA GLY A 7 17.19 16.93 15.13
C GLY A 7 16.61 15.88 16.08
N HIS A 8 16.49 14.63 15.61
CA HIS A 8 16.06 13.47 16.41
C HIS A 8 16.99 12.28 16.17
N GLU A 9 17.22 11.46 17.19
CA GLU A 9 18.03 10.24 17.06
C GLU A 9 17.35 9.21 16.14
N LEU A 10 16.02 9.12 16.25
CA LEU A 10 15.19 8.20 15.45
C LEU A 10 13.90 8.89 15.01
N VAL A 11 13.67 8.90 13.71
CA VAL A 11 12.38 9.31 13.13
C VAL A 11 11.66 8.11 12.54
N ILE A 12 10.37 8.02 12.83
CA ILE A 12 9.48 6.95 12.35
C ILE A 12 8.37 7.60 11.53
N VAL A 13 8.19 7.17 10.28
CA VAL A 13 7.12 7.65 9.40
C VAL A 13 6.03 6.60 9.28
N GLY A 14 4.84 6.92 9.79
CA GLY A 14 3.65 6.09 9.84
C GLY A 14 3.32 5.54 11.21
N GLY A 15 2.15 5.94 11.75
CA GLY A 15 1.65 5.58 13.07
C GLY A 15 0.81 4.29 13.09
N GLY A 16 1.03 3.39 12.14
CA GLY A 16 0.42 2.05 12.11
C GLY A 16 1.08 1.07 13.10
N PRO A 17 0.67 -0.21 13.08
CA PRO A 17 1.24 -1.22 13.99
C PRO A 17 2.77 -1.29 13.98
N ALA A 18 3.39 -1.18 12.80
CA ALA A 18 4.84 -1.20 12.66
C ALA A 18 5.49 0.01 13.33
N GLY A 19 5.03 1.23 13.02
CA GLY A 19 5.59 2.45 13.60
C GLY A 19 5.40 2.51 15.11
N MET A 20 4.21 2.15 15.61
CA MET A 20 3.96 2.05 17.05
C MET A 20 4.87 1.01 17.73
N GLY A 21 5.09 -0.13 17.07
CA GLY A 21 6.01 -1.17 17.56
C GLY A 21 7.45 -0.66 17.66
N ALA A 22 7.92 0.07 16.65
CA ALA A 22 9.25 0.68 16.64
C ALA A 22 9.40 1.75 17.73
N ALA A 23 8.43 2.66 17.85
CA ALA A 23 8.44 3.71 18.86
C ALA A 23 8.49 3.16 20.28
N LEU A 24 7.68 2.12 20.58
CA LEU A 24 7.66 1.50 21.91
C LEU A 24 8.99 0.88 22.31
N GLU A 25 9.67 0.17 21.39
CA GLU A 25 10.96 -0.47 21.72
C GLU A 25 12.10 0.55 21.77
N ALA A 26 12.12 1.54 20.88
CA ALA A 26 13.11 2.60 20.89
C ALA A 26 13.00 3.46 22.15
N ARG A 27 11.78 3.87 22.54
CA ARG A 27 11.57 4.64 23.77
C ARG A 27 11.87 3.84 25.03
N TRP A 28 11.57 2.55 25.06
CA TRP A 28 11.97 1.69 26.17
C TRP A 28 13.49 1.69 26.36
N ALA A 29 14.27 1.79 25.26
CA ALA A 29 15.73 1.87 25.29
C ALA A 29 16.25 3.30 25.52
N GLY A 30 15.39 4.30 25.76
CA GLY A 30 15.76 5.69 26.00
C GLY A 30 16.12 6.50 24.75
N VAL A 31 15.87 6.00 23.53
CA VAL A 31 16.12 6.73 22.27
C VAL A 31 15.16 7.91 22.14
N GLN A 32 15.67 9.10 21.79
CA GLN A 32 14.84 10.25 21.45
C GLN A 32 14.14 9.98 20.10
N THR A 33 12.85 9.72 20.18
CA THR A 33 12.06 9.20 19.05
C THR A 33 10.93 10.13 18.68
N MET A 34 10.86 10.48 17.39
CA MET A 34 9.68 11.15 16.80
C MET A 34 8.90 10.15 15.93
N LEU A 35 7.57 10.17 16.05
CA LEU A 35 6.63 9.39 15.23
C LEU A 35 5.71 10.33 14.45
N ILE A 36 5.83 10.32 13.12
CA ILE A 36 5.05 11.16 12.21
C ILE A 36 3.91 10.35 11.63
N GLU A 37 2.68 10.87 11.72
CA GLU A 37 1.48 10.22 11.17
C GLU A 37 0.63 11.23 10.39
N GLU A 38 0.24 10.89 9.16
CA GLU A 38 -0.57 11.76 8.30
C GLU A 38 -2.01 11.98 8.80
N ARG A 39 -2.53 11.03 9.56
CA ARG A 39 -3.87 11.12 10.15
C ARG A 39 -3.84 11.80 11.51
N PRO A 40 -4.98 12.39 11.93
CA PRO A 40 -5.10 12.96 13.27
C PRO A 40 -4.92 11.95 14.42
N THR A 41 -5.03 10.65 14.14
CA THR A 41 -4.95 9.58 15.12
C THR A 41 -4.05 8.46 14.65
N LEU A 42 -3.27 7.88 15.58
CA LEU A 42 -2.51 6.66 15.33
C LEU A 42 -3.44 5.46 15.08
N GLY A 43 -2.89 4.35 14.61
CA GLY A 43 -3.59 3.08 14.41
C GLY A 43 -3.43 2.51 13.00
N GLY A 44 -3.02 3.32 12.02
CA GLY A 44 -2.87 2.90 10.63
C GLY A 44 -4.17 2.36 10.03
N GLN A 45 -4.09 1.40 9.12
CA GLN A 45 -5.26 0.89 8.39
C GLN A 45 -6.10 -0.11 9.18
N ILE A 46 -5.51 -0.87 10.10
CA ILE A 46 -6.22 -1.93 10.84
C ILE A 46 -6.85 -1.41 12.13
N TYR A 47 -6.15 -0.55 12.87
CA TYR A 47 -6.56 -0.04 14.17
C TYR A 47 -7.17 1.37 14.08
N LYS A 48 -7.80 1.69 12.93
CA LYS A 48 -8.43 2.99 12.67
C LYS A 48 -9.23 3.46 13.87
N GLN A 49 -8.89 4.65 14.37
CA GLN A 49 -9.65 5.35 15.40
C GLN A 49 -10.42 6.51 14.77
N PRO A 50 -11.66 6.76 15.17
CA PRO A 50 -12.37 7.97 14.74
C PRO A 50 -11.74 9.23 15.35
N PRO A 51 -11.97 10.40 14.76
CA PRO A 51 -11.62 11.68 15.39
C PRO A 51 -12.23 11.79 16.80
N ALA A 52 -11.57 12.55 17.68
CA ALA A 52 -12.00 12.72 19.08
C ALA A 52 -13.42 13.29 19.23
N ALA A 53 -13.90 14.01 18.21
CA ALA A 53 -15.28 14.55 18.19
C ALA A 53 -16.37 13.46 18.11
N PHE A 54 -16.01 12.22 17.72
CA PHE A 54 -16.97 11.12 17.65
C PHE A 54 -16.98 10.30 18.94
N GLU A 55 -18.10 10.29 19.65
CA GLU A 55 -18.34 9.37 20.74
C GLU A 55 -18.64 7.96 20.20
N VAL A 56 -17.85 6.97 20.63
CA VAL A 56 -18.08 5.57 20.27
C VAL A 56 -18.78 4.85 21.41
N ARG A 57 -20.12 4.79 21.36
CA ARG A 57 -20.96 4.17 22.42
C ARG A 57 -20.81 2.65 22.48
N ARG A 58 -20.54 1.99 21.35
CA ARG A 58 -20.43 0.52 21.26
C ARG A 58 -19.08 0.09 20.63
N PRO A 59 -17.95 0.25 21.32
CA PRO A 59 -16.63 -0.02 20.75
C PRO A 59 -16.46 -1.48 20.27
N LYS A 60 -17.10 -2.44 20.92
CA LYS A 60 -17.06 -3.85 20.52
C LYS A 60 -17.73 -4.12 19.16
N ALA A 61 -18.72 -3.32 18.77
CA ALA A 61 -19.39 -3.45 17.47
C ALA A 61 -18.48 -3.05 16.29
N LEU A 62 -17.42 -2.26 16.54
CA LEU A 62 -16.40 -1.91 15.55
C LEU A 62 -15.32 -2.99 15.36
N GLY A 63 -15.46 -4.12 16.08
CA GLY A 63 -14.56 -5.25 15.99
C GLY A 63 -13.48 -5.28 17.06
N LYS A 64 -12.88 -6.45 17.24
CA LYS A 64 -11.83 -6.69 18.26
C LYS A 64 -10.55 -5.88 17.96
N GLU A 65 -10.25 -5.65 16.67
CA GLU A 65 -9.11 -4.88 16.23
C GLU A 65 -9.20 -3.41 16.65
N TYR A 66 -10.43 -2.85 16.70
CA TYR A 66 -10.66 -1.50 17.19
C TYR A 66 -10.28 -1.38 18.66
N VAL A 67 -10.74 -2.32 19.50
CA VAL A 67 -10.46 -2.31 20.94
C VAL A 67 -8.97 -2.54 21.23
N ALA A 68 -8.36 -3.53 20.56
CA ALA A 68 -6.93 -3.81 20.69
C ALA A 68 -6.07 -2.64 20.22
N GLY A 69 -6.47 -2.01 19.12
CA GLY A 69 -5.80 -0.84 18.55
C GLY A 69 -5.81 0.35 19.49
N ARG A 70 -6.94 0.63 20.15
CA ARG A 70 -7.05 1.71 21.13
C ARG A 70 -6.03 1.56 22.26
N ALA A 71 -5.92 0.36 22.83
CA ALA A 71 -4.95 0.10 23.90
C ALA A 71 -3.49 0.26 23.41
N LEU A 72 -3.18 -0.13 22.19
CA LEU A 72 -1.86 0.05 21.60
C LEU A 72 -1.55 1.54 21.35
N VAL A 73 -2.49 2.30 20.82
CA VAL A 73 -2.38 3.75 20.62
C VAL A 73 -2.12 4.45 21.95
N GLU A 74 -2.93 4.19 22.98
CA GLU A 74 -2.76 4.78 24.30
C GLU A 74 -1.37 4.46 24.90
N ARG A 75 -0.90 3.22 24.76
CA ARG A 75 0.42 2.82 25.24
C ARG A 75 1.53 3.56 24.49
N THR A 76 1.39 3.76 23.18
CA THR A 76 2.36 4.49 22.37
C THR A 76 2.41 5.97 22.78
N LEU A 77 1.27 6.62 22.95
CA LEU A 77 1.19 8.01 23.42
C LEU A 77 1.83 8.20 24.81
N ARG A 78 1.72 7.20 25.69
CA ARG A 78 2.33 7.23 27.03
C ARG A 78 3.82 6.83 27.04
N SER A 79 4.38 6.39 25.94
CA SER A 79 5.77 5.92 25.89
C SER A 79 6.81 7.04 26.00
N GLY A 80 6.39 8.29 25.82
CA GLY A 80 7.27 9.45 25.74
C GLY A 80 7.88 9.66 24.34
N ALA A 81 7.38 8.94 23.31
CA ALA A 81 7.68 9.31 21.93
C ALA A 81 6.97 10.62 21.59
N GLU A 82 7.68 11.50 20.90
CA GLU A 82 7.06 12.69 20.31
C GLU A 82 6.19 12.27 19.13
N VAL A 83 4.90 12.57 19.18
CA VAL A 83 3.94 12.17 18.14
C VAL A 83 3.47 13.38 17.36
N LEU A 84 3.87 13.45 16.10
CA LEU A 84 3.48 14.48 15.16
C LEU A 84 2.32 13.96 14.30
N ALA A 85 1.12 13.97 14.85
CA ALA A 85 -0.09 13.52 14.16
C ALA A 85 -0.70 14.61 13.29
N GLY A 86 -1.35 14.23 12.17
CA GLY A 86 -1.90 15.16 11.17
C GLY A 86 -0.85 15.82 10.29
N HIS A 87 0.36 15.24 10.20
CA HIS A 87 1.46 15.77 9.42
C HIS A 87 1.84 14.82 8.28
N VAL A 88 2.00 15.36 7.10
CA VAL A 88 2.34 14.64 5.87
C VAL A 88 3.82 14.77 5.58
N VAL A 89 4.51 13.64 5.45
CA VAL A 89 5.86 13.58 4.90
C VAL A 89 5.74 13.61 3.37
N TRP A 90 6.19 14.68 2.74
CA TRP A 90 6.05 14.86 1.29
C TRP A 90 7.34 14.64 0.51
N SER A 91 8.48 14.64 1.18
CA SER A 91 9.77 14.27 0.62
C SER A 91 10.74 13.81 1.71
N VAL A 92 11.72 13.02 1.34
CA VAL A 92 12.88 12.66 2.18
C VAL A 92 14.10 12.62 1.28
N TRP A 93 15.23 13.14 1.77
CA TRP A 93 16.52 13.10 1.09
C TRP A 93 17.65 12.79 2.06
N GLY A 94 18.86 12.59 1.54
CA GLY A 94 20.04 12.16 2.31
C GLY A 94 20.24 10.65 2.30
N HIS A 95 21.41 10.22 2.70
CA HIS A 95 21.82 8.82 2.81
C HIS A 95 22.41 8.50 4.20
N GLY A 96 21.97 9.26 5.22
CA GLY A 96 22.44 9.29 6.59
C GLY A 96 23.42 10.46 6.80
N PRO A 97 23.01 11.56 7.45
CA PRO A 97 21.66 11.77 7.99
C PRO A 97 20.58 11.95 6.92
N PHE A 98 19.32 11.71 7.32
CA PHE A 98 18.12 11.91 6.51
C PHE A 98 17.43 13.20 6.92
N ASP A 99 16.94 13.94 5.91
CA ASP A 99 16.09 15.10 6.10
C ASP A 99 14.68 14.79 5.57
N ALA A 100 13.69 14.79 6.45
CA ALA A 100 12.28 14.56 6.11
C ALA A 100 11.53 15.89 6.08
N ALA A 101 10.99 16.25 4.91
CA ALA A 101 10.13 17.42 4.76
C ALA A 101 8.70 17.06 5.16
N VAL A 102 8.16 17.81 6.10
CA VAL A 102 6.88 17.55 6.73
C VAL A 102 6.04 18.82 6.72
N TYR A 103 4.74 18.68 6.46
CA TYR A 103 3.81 19.77 6.63
C TYR A 103 2.50 19.31 7.24
N ARG A 104 1.79 20.23 7.88
CA ARG A 104 0.44 20.00 8.38
C ARG A 104 -0.57 20.62 7.42
N PRO A 105 -1.49 19.83 6.79
CA PRO A 105 -2.60 20.37 6.04
C PRO A 105 -3.49 21.23 6.94
N GLY A 106 -3.61 22.52 6.63
CA GLY A 106 -4.40 23.47 7.42
C GLY A 106 -5.80 23.68 6.85
N ALA A 107 -6.70 24.18 7.68
CA ALA A 107 -8.04 24.59 7.28
C ALA A 107 -8.08 25.99 6.60
N GLY A 108 -6.94 26.60 6.27
CA GLY A 108 -6.85 27.92 5.63
C GLY A 108 -5.47 28.22 5.08
N GLN A 109 -5.38 29.18 4.15
CA GLN A 109 -4.16 29.51 3.40
C GLN A 109 -3.12 30.34 4.19
N ALA A 110 -3.37 30.71 5.45
CA ALA A 110 -2.57 31.74 6.12
C ALA A 110 -1.24 31.27 6.74
N GLU A 111 -1.14 30.04 7.21
CA GLU A 111 0.14 29.47 7.72
C GLU A 111 0.19 27.97 7.45
N VAL A 112 1.14 27.57 6.60
CA VAL A 112 1.47 26.16 6.42
C VAL A 112 2.55 25.84 7.45
N ASP A 113 2.21 25.06 8.49
CA ASP A 113 3.20 24.51 9.44
C ASP A 113 4.10 23.52 8.66
N SER A 114 5.28 23.97 8.28
CA SER A 114 6.27 23.24 7.51
C SER A 114 7.56 23.10 8.28
N ARG A 115 8.13 21.89 8.34
CA ARG A 115 9.34 21.57 9.09
C ARG A 115 10.23 20.64 8.30
N THR A 116 11.53 20.72 8.55
CA THR A 116 12.50 19.70 8.15
C THR A 116 12.98 18.96 9.39
N ILE A 117 12.80 17.66 9.42
CA ILE A 117 13.20 16.80 10.55
C ILE A 117 14.45 16.02 10.12
N ARG A 118 15.56 16.23 10.83
CA ARG A 118 16.83 15.54 10.58
C ARG A 118 17.03 14.36 11.51
N THR A 119 17.51 13.23 10.99
CA THR A 119 17.76 12.03 11.77
C THR A 119 18.88 11.17 11.18
N GLU A 120 19.64 10.50 12.05
CA GLU A 120 20.61 9.48 11.65
C GLU A 120 19.94 8.15 11.29
N HIS A 121 18.83 7.82 11.91
CA HIS A 121 18.07 6.60 11.66
C HIS A 121 16.63 6.90 11.31
N LEU A 122 16.17 6.36 10.16
CA LEU A 122 14.83 6.53 9.67
C LEU A 122 14.12 5.17 9.58
N VAL A 123 12.95 5.05 10.19
CA VAL A 123 12.05 3.89 10.03
C VAL A 123 10.85 4.28 9.17
N LEU A 124 10.75 3.69 8.00
CA LEU A 124 9.59 3.82 7.13
C LEU A 124 8.58 2.71 7.45
N ALA A 125 7.48 3.10 8.06
CA ALA A 125 6.32 2.26 8.39
C ALA A 125 5.08 2.73 7.63
N THR A 126 5.27 3.17 6.38
CA THR A 126 4.29 3.84 5.51
C THR A 126 3.13 2.94 5.05
N GLY A 127 3.24 1.63 5.29
CA GLY A 127 2.18 0.67 5.04
C GLY A 127 1.90 0.42 3.56
N ALA A 128 0.65 0.10 3.25
CA ALA A 128 0.18 -0.27 1.92
C ALA A 128 -1.18 0.37 1.66
N TYR A 129 -1.56 0.43 0.39
CA TYR A 129 -2.87 0.87 -0.08
C TYR A 129 -3.57 -0.27 -0.83
N ASP A 130 -4.91 -0.18 -0.96
CA ASP A 130 -5.68 -1.16 -1.70
C ASP A 130 -5.18 -1.27 -3.14
N ARG A 131 -5.08 -2.49 -3.66
CA ARG A 131 -4.78 -2.72 -5.08
C ARG A 131 -5.96 -2.25 -5.92
N PRO A 132 -5.80 -1.24 -6.78
CA PRO A 132 -6.84 -0.85 -7.72
C PRO A 132 -6.93 -1.91 -8.82
N VAL A 133 -8.14 -2.22 -9.23
CA VAL A 133 -8.40 -3.16 -10.32
C VAL A 133 -9.41 -2.51 -11.26
N PRO A 134 -8.94 -1.93 -12.38
CA PRO A 134 -9.81 -1.36 -13.38
C PRO A 134 -10.64 -2.43 -14.09
N PHE A 135 -11.93 -2.15 -14.23
CA PHE A 135 -12.90 -2.90 -15.04
C PHE A 135 -13.94 -1.91 -15.57
N PRO A 136 -14.71 -2.20 -16.61
CA PRO A 136 -15.73 -1.31 -17.14
C PRO A 136 -16.70 -0.83 -16.04
N GLY A 137 -16.82 0.49 -15.88
CA GLY A 137 -17.66 1.12 -14.86
C GLY A 137 -17.03 1.26 -13.46
N TRP A 138 -15.78 0.89 -13.24
CA TRP A 138 -15.15 0.99 -11.92
C TRP A 138 -14.96 2.44 -11.39
N THR A 139 -15.15 3.43 -12.26
CA THR A 139 -15.10 4.86 -11.90
C THR A 139 -16.44 5.43 -11.45
N LEU A 140 -17.54 4.69 -11.62
CA LEU A 140 -18.86 5.11 -11.17
C LEU A 140 -18.88 5.37 -9.66
N PRO A 141 -19.56 6.44 -9.19
CA PRO A 141 -19.92 6.60 -7.79
C PRO A 141 -20.59 5.33 -7.26
N GLY A 142 -20.18 4.87 -6.07
CA GLY A 142 -20.61 3.58 -5.51
C GLY A 142 -19.61 2.43 -5.73
N VAL A 143 -18.62 2.57 -6.64
CA VAL A 143 -17.48 1.62 -6.68
C VAL A 143 -16.37 2.10 -5.76
N LEU A 144 -16.09 1.32 -4.72
CA LEU A 144 -15.16 1.63 -3.65
C LEU A 144 -14.14 0.50 -3.48
N THR A 145 -12.96 0.82 -2.97
CA THR A 145 -12.09 -0.24 -2.43
C THR A 145 -12.58 -0.67 -1.05
N ALA A 146 -12.31 -1.92 -0.66
CA ALA A 146 -12.71 -2.44 0.65
C ALA A 146 -12.10 -1.63 1.80
N GLY A 147 -10.84 -1.16 1.66
CA GLY A 147 -10.18 -0.30 2.65
C GLY A 147 -10.78 1.11 2.68
N GLY A 148 -11.20 1.65 1.52
CA GLY A 148 -11.93 2.91 1.42
C GLY A 148 -13.27 2.84 2.14
N ALA A 149 -14.11 1.84 1.81
CA ALA A 149 -15.38 1.60 2.46
C ALA A 149 -15.23 1.35 3.98
N GLN A 150 -14.18 0.60 4.38
CA GLN A 150 -13.87 0.40 5.80
C GLN A 150 -13.51 1.73 6.50
N SER A 151 -12.87 2.66 5.81
CA SER A 151 -12.55 3.99 6.36
C SER A 151 -13.80 4.83 6.57
N MET A 152 -14.75 4.81 5.62
CA MET A 152 -16.06 5.45 5.77
C MET A 152 -16.76 4.96 7.04
N VAL A 153 -16.81 3.64 7.25
CA VAL A 153 -17.50 3.04 8.40
C VAL A 153 -16.76 3.31 9.72
N LYS A 154 -15.45 3.06 9.77
CA LYS A 154 -14.68 3.12 11.03
C LYS A 154 -14.31 4.54 11.46
N ILE A 155 -13.99 5.42 10.50
CA ILE A 155 -13.54 6.78 10.78
C ILE A 155 -14.69 7.77 10.66
N GLN A 156 -15.37 7.77 9.51
CA GLN A 156 -16.37 8.77 9.16
C GLN A 156 -17.77 8.45 9.72
N LYS A 157 -18.01 7.19 10.14
CA LYS A 157 -19.31 6.69 10.63
C LYS A 157 -20.43 6.78 9.60
N VAL A 158 -20.07 6.58 8.31
CA VAL A 158 -20.98 6.57 7.17
C VAL A 158 -21.02 5.19 6.55
N TYR A 159 -22.19 4.72 6.17
CA TYR A 159 -22.33 3.49 5.39
C TYR A 159 -21.89 3.73 3.95
N PRO A 160 -21.26 2.77 3.30
CA PRO A 160 -20.84 2.90 1.89
C PRO A 160 -22.02 2.88 0.91
N GLY A 161 -23.16 2.31 1.32
CA GLY A 161 -24.42 2.19 0.58
C GLY A 161 -25.38 1.24 1.27
N ASP A 162 -26.57 1.08 0.68
CA ASP A 162 -27.65 0.26 1.23
C ASP A 162 -27.59 -1.21 0.78
N ARG A 163 -27.18 -1.46 -0.47
CA ARG A 163 -27.09 -2.79 -1.09
C ARG A 163 -25.66 -3.03 -1.60
N VAL A 164 -24.85 -3.67 -0.77
CA VAL A 164 -23.41 -3.81 -0.98
C VAL A 164 -23.04 -5.18 -1.54
N LEU A 165 -22.38 -5.23 -2.70
CA LEU A 165 -21.69 -6.41 -3.21
C LEU A 165 -20.21 -6.32 -2.88
N MET A 166 -19.69 -7.34 -2.23
CA MET A 166 -18.27 -7.46 -1.96
C MET A 166 -17.60 -8.32 -3.01
N ALA A 167 -16.46 -7.89 -3.56
CA ALA A 167 -15.72 -8.66 -4.55
C ALA A 167 -14.22 -8.56 -4.32
N GLY A 168 -13.50 -9.67 -4.39
CA GLY A 168 -12.05 -9.62 -4.17
C GLY A 168 -11.46 -10.99 -3.94
N SER A 169 -10.40 -11.03 -3.16
CA SER A 169 -9.76 -12.27 -2.73
C SER A 169 -9.14 -12.14 -1.35
N GLY A 170 -9.32 -13.17 -0.54
CA GLY A 170 -8.65 -13.30 0.73
C GLY A 170 -9.45 -12.90 1.96
N PRO A 171 -8.81 -13.00 3.14
CA PRO A 171 -9.52 -12.87 4.42
C PRO A 171 -10.15 -11.50 4.67
N LEU A 172 -9.63 -10.43 4.06
CA LEU A 172 -10.12 -9.06 4.30
C LEU A 172 -11.57 -8.89 3.85
N ILE A 173 -11.91 -9.37 2.64
CA ILE A 173 -13.27 -9.23 2.12
C ILE A 173 -14.27 -10.00 2.98
N LEU A 174 -13.90 -11.17 3.50
CA LEU A 174 -14.74 -11.95 4.42
C LEU A 174 -14.95 -11.21 5.75
N ALA A 175 -13.87 -10.74 6.36
CA ALA A 175 -13.92 -10.02 7.62
C ALA A 175 -14.75 -8.73 7.51
N PHE A 176 -14.55 -7.98 6.42
CA PHE A 176 -15.25 -6.71 6.23
C PHE A 176 -16.73 -6.92 5.85
N SER A 177 -17.06 -7.95 5.08
CA SER A 177 -18.45 -8.33 4.79
C SER A 177 -19.22 -8.64 6.08
N VAL A 178 -18.62 -9.42 6.97
CA VAL A 178 -19.20 -9.72 8.29
C VAL A 178 -19.38 -8.45 9.12
N GLN A 179 -18.38 -7.59 9.16
CA GLN A 179 -18.43 -6.32 9.90
C GLN A 179 -19.53 -5.40 9.37
N LEU A 180 -19.63 -5.22 8.05
CA LEU A 180 -20.69 -4.41 7.43
C LEU A 180 -22.08 -4.92 7.79
N HIS A 181 -22.30 -6.22 7.67
CA HIS A 181 -23.59 -6.83 7.99
C HIS A 181 -23.93 -6.70 9.50
N GLN A 182 -22.94 -6.88 10.40
CA GLN A 182 -23.13 -6.68 11.84
C GLN A 182 -23.49 -5.24 12.22
N LEU A 183 -23.07 -4.28 11.41
CA LEU A 183 -23.40 -2.87 11.57
C LEU A 183 -24.74 -2.50 10.93
N GLY A 184 -25.40 -3.42 10.23
CA GLY A 184 -26.74 -3.24 9.65
C GLY A 184 -26.78 -2.99 8.15
N ALA A 185 -25.64 -3.03 7.44
CA ALA A 185 -25.64 -2.92 5.99
C ALA A 185 -26.19 -4.21 5.33
N ASN A 186 -26.90 -4.09 4.22
CA ASN A 186 -27.36 -5.22 3.43
C ASN A 186 -26.24 -5.70 2.50
N VAL A 187 -25.49 -6.73 2.90
CA VAL A 187 -24.49 -7.40 2.05
C VAL A 187 -25.18 -8.43 1.18
N VAL A 188 -25.39 -8.13 -0.10
CA VAL A 188 -26.15 -8.99 -1.04
C VAL A 188 -25.35 -10.22 -1.49
N GLY A 189 -24.02 -10.17 -1.38
CA GLY A 189 -23.16 -11.30 -1.70
C GLY A 189 -21.67 -10.97 -1.55
N VAL A 190 -20.87 -12.03 -1.58
CA VAL A 190 -19.41 -11.95 -1.56
C VAL A 190 -18.86 -12.78 -2.71
N LEU A 191 -18.13 -12.15 -3.60
CA LEU A 191 -17.43 -12.78 -4.72
C LEU A 191 -15.97 -13.00 -4.32
N GLU A 192 -15.55 -14.25 -4.22
CA GLU A 192 -14.15 -14.65 -3.99
C GLU A 192 -13.57 -15.15 -5.32
N ALA A 193 -12.57 -14.46 -5.84
CA ALA A 193 -11.98 -14.80 -7.13
C ALA A 193 -11.22 -16.13 -7.12
N THR A 194 -10.67 -16.53 -5.97
CA THR A 194 -10.01 -17.83 -5.87
C THR A 194 -11.00 -18.99 -5.86
N PRO A 195 -10.61 -20.16 -6.35
CA PRO A 195 -11.41 -21.37 -6.21
C PRO A 195 -11.59 -21.74 -4.72
N ARG A 196 -12.68 -22.48 -4.44
CA ARG A 196 -12.89 -23.00 -3.09
C ARG A 196 -11.68 -23.82 -2.63
N PRO A 197 -11.12 -23.56 -1.42
CA PRO A 197 -10.00 -24.30 -0.91
C PRO A 197 -10.27 -25.80 -0.83
N GLY A 198 -9.43 -26.60 -1.49
CA GLY A 198 -9.50 -28.05 -1.43
C GLY A 198 -8.90 -28.60 -0.14
N PRO A 199 -9.03 -29.94 0.12
CA PRO A 199 -8.54 -30.60 1.34
C PRO A 199 -7.05 -30.36 1.60
N GLY A 200 -6.21 -30.37 0.56
CA GLY A 200 -4.77 -30.12 0.68
C GLY A 200 -4.44 -28.70 1.16
N THR A 201 -5.16 -27.69 0.68
CA THR A 201 -5.03 -26.31 1.13
C THR A 201 -5.48 -26.16 2.59
N ALA A 202 -6.64 -26.77 2.93
CA ALA A 202 -7.15 -26.76 4.30
C ALA A 202 -6.18 -27.43 5.29
N ALA A 203 -5.61 -28.59 4.95
CA ALA A 203 -4.62 -29.28 5.78
C ALA A 203 -3.34 -28.45 5.98
N ARG A 204 -2.90 -27.72 4.94
CA ARG A 204 -1.73 -26.82 4.99
C ARG A 204 -1.97 -25.64 5.91
N LEU A 205 -3.12 -24.98 5.78
CA LEU A 205 -3.54 -23.88 6.66
C LEU A 205 -3.64 -24.34 8.13
N LEU A 206 -4.25 -25.52 8.38
CA LEU A 206 -4.34 -26.09 9.72
C LEU A 206 -2.95 -26.35 10.31
N ARG A 207 -2.05 -27.00 9.55
CA ARG A 207 -0.67 -27.27 10.00
C ARG A 207 0.10 -25.98 10.32
N ALA A 208 -0.07 -24.93 9.52
CA ALA A 208 0.54 -23.62 9.76
C ALA A 208 -0.07 -22.94 11.00
N ALA A 209 -1.38 -23.08 11.21
CA ALA A 209 -2.09 -22.51 12.36
C ALA A 209 -1.69 -23.17 13.69
N LEU A 210 -1.51 -24.50 13.71
CA LEU A 210 -1.09 -25.25 14.90
C LEU A 210 0.28 -24.79 15.45
N ARG A 211 1.07 -24.10 14.64
CA ARG A 211 2.38 -23.54 15.04
C ARG A 211 2.28 -22.15 15.68
N GLY A 212 1.20 -21.86 16.38
CA GLY A 212 1.02 -20.63 17.15
C GLY A 212 0.10 -19.57 16.51
N ASN A 213 -0.70 -19.95 15.49
CA ASN A 213 -1.61 -19.04 14.79
C ASN A 213 -3.06 -19.54 14.74
N LEU A 214 -3.45 -20.42 15.66
CA LEU A 214 -4.82 -20.94 15.77
C LEU A 214 -5.90 -19.85 15.84
N PRO A 215 -5.71 -18.74 16.56
CA PRO A 215 -6.69 -17.66 16.58
C PRO A 215 -7.02 -17.10 15.19
N LEU A 216 -6.02 -16.95 14.32
CA LEU A 216 -6.23 -16.44 12.96
C LEU A 216 -7.06 -17.41 12.09
N LEU A 217 -6.81 -18.71 12.22
CA LEU A 217 -7.63 -19.72 11.54
C LEU A 217 -9.06 -19.75 12.06
N ARG A 218 -9.23 -19.69 13.41
CA ARG A 218 -10.54 -19.63 14.05
C ARG A 218 -11.36 -18.42 13.58
N ASP A 219 -10.73 -17.26 13.43
CA ASP A 219 -11.38 -16.06 12.91
C ASP A 219 -11.89 -16.29 11.48
N GLY A 220 -11.05 -16.84 10.58
CA GLY A 220 -11.46 -17.16 9.21
C GLY A 220 -12.64 -18.14 9.15
N ILE A 221 -12.61 -19.22 9.95
CA ILE A 221 -13.72 -20.16 10.05
C ILE A 221 -14.97 -19.46 10.59
N GLY A 222 -14.80 -18.57 11.58
CA GLY A 222 -15.89 -17.79 12.16
C GLY A 222 -16.59 -16.90 11.13
N TYR A 223 -15.84 -16.24 10.24
CA TYR A 223 -16.41 -15.43 9.15
C TYR A 223 -17.23 -16.29 8.18
N LEU A 224 -16.71 -17.43 7.76
CA LEU A 224 -17.43 -18.36 6.86
C LEU A 224 -18.72 -18.88 7.52
N GLY A 225 -18.65 -19.25 8.81
CA GLY A 225 -19.82 -19.68 9.58
C GLY A 225 -20.87 -18.58 9.74
N TYR A 226 -20.42 -17.33 9.93
CA TYR A 226 -21.31 -16.17 10.03
C TYR A 226 -22.06 -15.93 8.73
N LEU A 227 -21.35 -15.83 7.58
CA LEU A 227 -21.96 -15.62 6.26
C LEU A 227 -23.01 -16.69 5.96
N ARG A 228 -22.67 -17.97 6.21
CA ARG A 228 -23.61 -19.08 6.01
C ARG A 228 -24.85 -18.97 6.90
N ARG A 229 -24.70 -18.63 8.20
CA ARG A 229 -25.80 -18.51 9.15
C ARG A 229 -26.78 -17.42 8.76
N HIS A 230 -26.29 -16.31 8.18
CA HIS A 230 -27.10 -15.15 7.80
C HIS A 230 -27.54 -15.18 6.34
N GLY A 231 -27.31 -16.30 5.62
CA GLY A 231 -27.77 -16.46 4.24
C GLY A 231 -27.03 -15.56 3.23
N ILE A 232 -25.87 -15.02 3.59
CA ILE A 232 -25.07 -14.17 2.69
C ILE A 232 -24.32 -15.08 1.70
N PRO A 233 -24.62 -15.02 0.38
CA PRO A 233 -23.99 -15.88 -0.61
C PRO A 233 -22.49 -15.61 -0.70
N LEU A 234 -21.66 -16.66 -0.65
CA LEU A 234 -20.23 -16.64 -0.95
C LEU A 234 -19.99 -17.45 -2.22
N LEU A 235 -19.63 -16.75 -3.29
CA LEU A 235 -19.40 -17.32 -4.62
C LEU A 235 -17.89 -17.39 -4.88
N TYR A 236 -17.35 -18.60 -4.84
CA TYR A 236 -15.96 -18.88 -5.19
C TYR A 236 -15.75 -18.92 -6.71
N GLY A 237 -14.57 -18.53 -7.18
CA GLY A 237 -14.23 -18.47 -8.59
C GLY A 237 -15.07 -17.43 -9.36
N HIS A 238 -15.43 -16.32 -8.69
CA HIS A 238 -16.20 -15.23 -9.31
C HIS A 238 -15.52 -13.88 -9.07
N ALA A 239 -15.54 -13.03 -10.08
CA ALA A 239 -15.04 -11.66 -10.05
C ALA A 239 -16.06 -10.68 -10.60
N ILE A 240 -15.82 -9.38 -10.46
CA ILE A 240 -16.61 -8.33 -11.12
C ILE A 240 -16.18 -8.23 -12.58
N ALA A 241 -17.13 -8.36 -13.50
CA ALA A 241 -16.91 -8.11 -14.92
C ALA A 241 -17.12 -6.62 -15.26
N ARG A 242 -18.18 -6.00 -14.71
CA ARG A 242 -18.49 -4.58 -14.91
C ARG A 242 -19.48 -4.06 -13.87
N ALA A 243 -19.47 -2.74 -13.66
CA ALA A 243 -20.53 -2.02 -12.96
C ALA A 243 -21.32 -1.17 -13.98
N GLU A 244 -22.62 -1.07 -13.78
CA GLU A 244 -23.55 -0.40 -14.67
C GLU A 244 -24.41 0.60 -13.89
N GLY A 245 -24.73 1.73 -14.53
CA GLY A 245 -25.56 2.80 -14.03
C GLY A 245 -25.30 4.09 -14.80
N ALA A 246 -26.17 5.08 -14.67
CA ALA A 246 -26.02 6.37 -15.34
C ALA A 246 -25.08 7.29 -14.53
N ASP A 247 -25.50 7.71 -13.34
CA ASP A 247 -24.74 8.63 -12.49
C ASP A 247 -24.02 7.93 -11.33
N GLN A 248 -24.47 6.74 -10.98
CA GLN A 248 -23.93 5.89 -9.91
C GLN A 248 -24.18 4.43 -10.24
N VAL A 249 -23.60 3.54 -9.43
CA VAL A 249 -23.85 2.10 -9.56
C VAL A 249 -25.33 1.79 -9.30
N GLU A 250 -25.97 1.10 -10.23
CA GLU A 250 -27.32 0.55 -10.12
C GLU A 250 -27.29 -0.99 -10.19
N ARG A 251 -26.30 -1.53 -10.90
CA ARG A 251 -26.09 -2.95 -11.07
C ARG A 251 -24.61 -3.30 -11.14
N ALA A 252 -24.29 -4.51 -10.70
CA ALA A 252 -22.99 -5.11 -10.90
C ALA A 252 -23.14 -6.45 -11.60
N VAL A 253 -22.30 -6.71 -12.58
CA VAL A 253 -22.24 -7.98 -13.28
C VAL A 253 -21.02 -8.74 -12.82
N ALA A 254 -21.22 -9.91 -12.22
CA ALA A 254 -20.18 -10.85 -11.86
C ALA A 254 -20.01 -11.90 -12.95
N VAL A 255 -18.82 -12.48 -13.05
CA VAL A 255 -18.49 -13.54 -14.00
C VAL A 255 -17.69 -14.63 -13.29
N GLN A 256 -17.82 -15.89 -13.72
CA GLN A 256 -16.88 -16.92 -13.29
C GLN A 256 -15.50 -16.67 -13.87
N VAL A 257 -14.48 -17.01 -13.10
CA VAL A 257 -13.10 -16.93 -13.55
C VAL A 257 -12.40 -18.29 -13.42
N ASP A 258 -11.46 -18.56 -14.31
CA ASP A 258 -10.61 -19.73 -14.27
C ASP A 258 -9.55 -19.61 -13.14
N ARG A 259 -8.64 -20.60 -13.04
CA ARG A 259 -7.54 -20.58 -12.05
C ARG A 259 -6.54 -19.44 -12.27
N ALA A 260 -6.46 -18.89 -13.47
CA ALA A 260 -5.65 -17.74 -13.80
C ALA A 260 -6.42 -16.42 -13.67
N TRP A 261 -7.67 -16.46 -13.22
CA TRP A 261 -8.60 -15.33 -13.09
C TRP A 261 -9.04 -14.72 -14.42
N ARG A 262 -8.97 -15.46 -15.53
CA ARG A 262 -9.57 -15.06 -16.80
C ARG A 262 -11.06 -15.31 -16.78
N SER A 263 -11.81 -14.36 -17.30
CA SER A 263 -13.27 -14.42 -17.37
C SER A 263 -13.76 -15.57 -18.26
N ILE A 264 -14.76 -16.31 -17.80
CA ILE A 264 -15.44 -17.39 -18.55
C ILE A 264 -16.73 -16.83 -19.11
N SER A 265 -16.79 -16.62 -20.43
CA SER A 265 -17.97 -16.06 -21.12
C SER A 265 -19.21 -16.93 -20.92
N GLY A 266 -20.39 -16.29 -20.84
CA GLY A 266 -21.67 -16.99 -20.68
C GLY A 266 -21.99 -17.42 -19.24
N THR A 267 -21.20 -16.93 -18.26
CA THR A 267 -21.40 -17.23 -16.83
C THR A 267 -21.82 -16.01 -16.01
N GLU A 268 -22.21 -14.94 -16.68
CA GLU A 268 -22.55 -13.66 -16.11
C GLU A 268 -23.74 -13.77 -15.15
N ARG A 269 -23.65 -13.06 -14.03
CA ARG A 269 -24.71 -12.91 -13.03
C ARG A 269 -24.86 -11.45 -12.67
N THR A 270 -26.08 -10.94 -12.74
CA THR A 270 -26.40 -9.56 -12.40
C THR A 270 -26.86 -9.46 -10.95
N PHE A 271 -26.41 -8.41 -10.26
CA PHE A 271 -26.81 -8.03 -8.92
C PHE A 271 -27.29 -6.58 -8.94
N ASP A 272 -28.52 -6.36 -8.45
CA ASP A 272 -29.03 -4.99 -8.23
C ASP A 272 -28.39 -4.45 -6.95
N VAL A 273 -27.52 -3.47 -7.07
CA VAL A 273 -26.71 -2.91 -5.98
C VAL A 273 -26.45 -1.42 -6.22
N ASP A 274 -26.29 -0.67 -5.15
CA ASP A 274 -25.84 0.72 -5.19
C ASP A 274 -24.35 0.84 -4.87
N THR A 275 -23.72 -0.23 -4.38
CA THR A 275 -22.34 -0.22 -3.96
C THR A 275 -21.63 -1.53 -4.29
N VAL A 276 -20.43 -1.38 -4.87
CA VAL A 276 -19.48 -2.47 -5.11
C VAL A 276 -18.20 -2.18 -4.34
N CYS A 277 -17.84 -3.03 -3.39
CA CYS A 277 -16.59 -2.93 -2.65
C CYS A 277 -15.58 -3.95 -3.18
N ILE A 278 -14.49 -3.49 -3.77
CA ILE A 278 -13.43 -4.35 -4.32
C ILE A 278 -12.25 -4.49 -3.38
N GLY A 279 -11.71 -5.71 -3.23
CA GLY A 279 -10.59 -6.01 -2.34
C GLY A 279 -9.70 -7.12 -2.88
N TYR A 280 -8.88 -6.83 -3.90
CA TYR A 280 -7.99 -7.79 -4.56
C TYR A 280 -6.54 -7.70 -4.04
N GLY A 281 -6.38 -7.44 -2.74
CA GLY A 281 -5.09 -7.31 -2.08
C GLY A 281 -4.60 -5.86 -1.98
N PHE A 282 -3.31 -5.71 -1.69
CA PHE A 282 -2.68 -4.43 -1.41
C PHE A 282 -1.39 -4.26 -2.19
N LEU A 283 -0.94 -3.01 -2.29
CA LEU A 283 0.36 -2.63 -2.86
C LEU A 283 1.15 -1.85 -1.81
N PRO A 284 2.45 -2.15 -1.61
CA PRO A 284 3.31 -1.40 -0.69
C PRO A 284 3.49 0.06 -1.11
N SER A 285 3.57 0.98 -0.14
CA SER A 285 3.94 2.38 -0.37
C SER A 285 5.45 2.49 -0.54
N LEU A 286 5.91 2.68 -1.78
CA LEU A 286 7.32 2.62 -2.16
C LEU A 286 7.93 3.98 -2.53
N GLU A 287 7.17 5.05 -2.48
CA GLU A 287 7.59 6.36 -2.98
C GLU A 287 8.88 6.81 -2.27
N ILE A 288 8.88 6.85 -0.94
CA ILE A 288 10.03 7.29 -0.14
C ILE A 288 11.22 6.31 -0.24
N PRO A 289 11.07 4.98 -0.07
CA PRO A 289 12.17 4.05 -0.28
C PRO A 289 12.86 4.23 -1.65
N ARG A 290 12.08 4.51 -2.69
CA ARG A 290 12.59 4.71 -4.05
C ARG A 290 13.26 6.06 -4.26
N LEU A 291 12.76 7.14 -3.64
CA LEU A 291 13.44 8.43 -3.63
C LEU A 291 14.83 8.31 -2.99
N LEU A 292 14.96 7.49 -1.97
CA LEU A 292 16.23 7.25 -1.26
C LEU A 292 17.12 6.19 -1.94
N GLY A 293 16.72 5.67 -3.12
CA GLY A 293 17.55 4.74 -3.89
C GLY A 293 17.60 3.32 -3.33
N CYS A 294 16.63 2.90 -2.52
CA CYS A 294 16.56 1.51 -2.06
C CYS A 294 16.46 0.53 -3.22
N ALA A 295 17.28 -0.51 -3.22
CA ALA A 295 17.13 -1.63 -4.15
C ALA A 295 15.79 -2.34 -3.90
N LEU A 296 15.14 -2.74 -4.99
CA LEU A 296 13.86 -3.45 -4.96
C LEU A 296 14.04 -4.88 -5.49
N ARG A 297 13.20 -5.79 -5.03
CA ARG A 297 12.93 -7.09 -5.63
C ARG A 297 11.44 -7.23 -5.89
N TYR A 298 11.05 -8.12 -6.80
CA TYR A 298 9.65 -8.41 -7.09
C TYR A 298 9.19 -9.65 -6.34
N ASP A 299 8.04 -9.56 -5.67
CA ASP A 299 7.36 -10.67 -5.00
C ASP A 299 5.84 -10.44 -5.07
N GLU A 300 5.17 -11.16 -5.97
CA GLU A 300 3.74 -10.98 -6.22
C GLU A 300 2.89 -11.25 -4.97
N ASN A 301 3.28 -12.22 -4.14
CA ASN A 301 2.58 -12.55 -2.91
C ASN A 301 2.70 -11.45 -1.85
N GLN A 302 3.69 -10.58 -1.98
CA GLN A 302 3.93 -9.44 -1.09
C GLN A 302 3.45 -8.10 -1.67
N GLY A 303 2.70 -8.14 -2.77
CA GLY A 303 2.13 -6.95 -3.39
C GLY A 303 2.94 -6.39 -4.57
N GLY A 304 3.92 -7.13 -5.09
CA GLY A 304 4.74 -6.74 -6.25
C GLY A 304 6.15 -6.31 -5.86
N HIS A 305 6.58 -5.12 -6.26
CA HIS A 305 7.90 -4.62 -5.87
C HIS A 305 7.96 -4.34 -4.35
N ILE A 306 9.06 -4.74 -3.73
CA ILE A 306 9.33 -4.53 -2.30
C ILE A 306 10.80 -4.20 -2.08
N PRO A 307 11.16 -3.45 -1.02
CA PRO A 307 12.53 -3.15 -0.68
C PRO A 307 13.34 -4.40 -0.32
N VAL A 308 14.58 -4.46 -0.79
CA VAL A 308 15.55 -5.45 -0.32
C VAL A 308 15.98 -5.05 1.09
N ARG A 309 15.96 -6.01 2.03
CA ARG A 309 16.29 -5.80 3.44
C ARG A 309 17.20 -6.90 3.94
N ASP A 310 18.02 -6.58 4.93
CA ASP A 310 18.81 -7.55 5.69
C ASP A 310 17.99 -8.22 6.82
N ALA A 311 18.63 -9.08 7.61
CA ALA A 311 18.00 -9.76 8.74
C ALA A 311 17.60 -8.82 9.89
N ASP A 312 18.14 -7.61 9.90
CA ASP A 312 17.84 -6.55 10.86
C ASP A 312 16.77 -5.56 10.34
N LEU A 313 16.18 -5.86 9.16
CA LEU A 313 15.16 -5.07 8.46
C LEU A 313 15.67 -3.72 7.95
N GLN A 314 17.00 -3.53 7.89
CA GLN A 314 17.59 -2.39 7.22
C GLN A 314 17.56 -2.59 5.71
N SER A 315 17.25 -1.53 4.98
CA SER A 315 17.30 -1.52 3.52
C SER A 315 18.75 -1.51 3.00
N THR A 316 18.92 -1.42 1.68
CA THR A 316 20.23 -1.24 1.07
C THR A 316 20.84 0.14 1.35
N VAL A 317 20.08 1.07 1.93
CA VAL A 317 20.55 2.38 2.38
C VAL A 317 20.85 2.31 3.87
N PRO A 318 22.09 2.59 4.30
CA PRO A 318 22.48 2.54 5.71
C PRO A 318 21.64 3.48 6.58
N GLY A 319 21.23 3.03 7.78
CA GLY A 319 20.40 3.83 8.68
C GLY A 319 18.91 3.86 8.31
N LEU A 320 18.52 3.34 7.15
CA LEU A 320 17.12 3.28 6.68
C LEU A 320 16.51 1.90 6.90
N PHE A 321 15.49 1.84 7.74
CA PHE A 321 14.68 0.64 7.97
C PHE A 321 13.33 0.76 7.26
N VAL A 322 12.89 -0.29 6.59
CA VAL A 322 11.55 -0.34 5.98
C VAL A 322 10.79 -1.51 6.58
N VAL A 323 9.64 -1.25 7.20
CA VAL A 323 8.92 -2.24 8.02
C VAL A 323 7.41 -2.24 7.77
N GLY A 324 6.78 -3.37 8.09
CA GLY A 324 5.35 -3.58 7.90
C GLY A 324 4.98 -3.70 6.43
N ASP A 325 3.71 -3.44 6.11
CA ASP A 325 3.17 -3.67 4.77
C ASP A 325 3.84 -2.79 3.68
N GLY A 326 4.53 -1.71 4.05
CA GLY A 326 5.39 -0.93 3.14
C GLY A 326 6.66 -1.65 2.68
N ALA A 327 7.04 -2.71 3.39
CA ALA A 327 8.17 -3.58 3.04
C ALA A 327 7.76 -4.90 2.41
N GLY A 328 6.46 -5.11 2.25
CA GLY A 328 5.80 -6.29 1.72
C GLY A 328 4.56 -6.63 2.53
N VAL A 329 3.43 -6.72 1.85
CA VAL A 329 2.12 -6.92 2.47
C VAL A 329 2.11 -8.22 3.27
N ALA A 330 1.95 -8.15 4.58
CA ALA A 330 2.03 -9.30 5.48
C ALA A 330 1.00 -9.27 6.63
N GLY A 331 0.34 -8.13 6.81
CA GLY A 331 -0.67 -7.90 7.82
C GLY A 331 -0.13 -7.41 9.15
N SER A 332 -1.04 -6.88 9.97
CA SER A 332 -0.73 -6.10 11.18
C SER A 332 0.11 -6.83 12.22
N ALA A 333 -0.07 -8.14 12.38
CA ALA A 333 0.70 -8.92 13.36
C ALA A 333 2.18 -9.04 12.97
N VAL A 334 2.47 -9.23 11.67
CA VAL A 334 3.83 -9.21 11.11
C VAL A 334 4.40 -7.79 11.24
N ALA A 335 3.66 -6.79 10.77
CA ALA A 335 4.04 -5.39 10.83
C ALA A 335 4.45 -4.95 12.24
N PHE A 336 3.68 -5.33 13.27
CA PHE A 336 4.00 -5.01 14.65
C PHE A 336 5.32 -5.65 15.12
N GLN A 337 5.61 -6.91 14.75
CA GLN A 337 6.87 -7.55 15.12
C GLN A 337 8.05 -6.95 14.37
N GLU A 338 7.91 -6.65 13.10
CA GLU A 338 8.94 -5.97 12.31
C GLU A 338 9.28 -4.60 12.89
N GLY A 339 8.28 -3.79 13.22
CA GLY A 339 8.50 -2.51 13.89
C GLY A 339 9.28 -2.65 15.19
N ARG A 340 8.90 -3.62 16.03
CA ARG A 340 9.63 -3.89 17.29
C ARG A 340 11.09 -4.28 17.04
N ILE A 341 11.36 -5.12 16.03
CA ILE A 341 12.72 -5.49 15.66
C ILE A 341 13.49 -4.26 15.23
N ALA A 342 12.94 -3.44 14.33
CA ALA A 342 13.61 -2.22 13.86
C ALA A 342 13.90 -1.23 15.00
N GLY A 343 12.95 -1.04 15.94
CA GLY A 343 13.16 -0.18 17.11
C GLY A 343 14.29 -0.66 18.02
N ILE A 344 14.39 -1.97 18.26
CA ILE A 344 15.49 -2.55 19.05
C ILE A 344 16.84 -2.39 18.32
N VAL A 345 16.86 -2.69 17.01
CA VAL A 345 18.10 -2.60 16.21
C VAL A 345 18.58 -1.15 16.10
N ALA A 346 17.67 -0.19 15.88
CA ALA A 346 18.01 1.23 15.87
C ALA A 346 18.60 1.67 17.21
N ALA A 347 18.00 1.27 18.33
CA ALA A 347 18.51 1.57 19.68
C ALA A 347 19.90 0.96 19.92
N TYR A 348 20.15 -0.25 19.45
CA TYR A 348 21.46 -0.88 19.51
C TYR A 348 22.50 -0.10 18.68
N ARG A 349 22.16 0.30 17.46
CA ARG A 349 23.06 1.06 16.58
C ARG A 349 23.38 2.47 17.09
N LEU A 350 22.43 3.06 17.81
CA LEU A 350 22.59 4.34 18.51
C LEU A 350 23.37 4.21 19.84
N GLY A 351 23.86 3.00 20.19
CA GLY A 351 24.59 2.77 21.42
C GLY A 351 23.73 2.85 22.71
N ARG A 352 22.39 2.83 22.57
CA ARG A 352 21.45 2.86 23.71
C ARG A 352 21.24 1.48 24.35
N LEU A 353 21.61 0.41 23.64
CA LEU A 353 21.59 -0.95 24.13
C LEU A 353 22.93 -1.63 23.86
N ASP A 354 23.38 -2.46 24.78
CA ASP A 354 24.45 -3.40 24.51
C ASP A 354 23.97 -4.59 23.66
N ARG A 355 24.92 -5.36 23.11
CA ARG A 355 24.64 -6.50 22.24
C ARG A 355 23.80 -7.57 22.93
N ALA A 356 24.11 -7.87 24.19
CA ALA A 356 23.45 -8.96 24.92
C ALA A 356 21.98 -8.62 25.17
N THR A 357 21.69 -7.40 25.63
CA THR A 357 20.34 -6.88 25.84
C THR A 357 19.54 -6.83 24.54
N ALA A 358 20.16 -6.37 23.45
CA ALA A 358 19.53 -6.33 22.14
C ALA A 358 19.15 -7.75 21.66
N ASP A 359 20.09 -8.71 21.74
CA ASP A 359 19.86 -10.10 21.30
C ASP A 359 18.79 -10.80 22.16
N GLU A 360 18.77 -10.58 23.47
CA GLU A 360 17.73 -11.10 24.36
C GLU A 360 16.35 -10.62 23.94
N ARG A 361 16.22 -9.34 23.65
CA ARG A 361 14.95 -8.75 23.22
C ARG A 361 14.56 -9.13 21.79
N LEU A 362 15.49 -9.26 20.87
CA LEU A 362 15.23 -9.64 19.47
C LEU A 362 14.73 -11.09 19.36
N ARG A 363 15.30 -12.02 20.14
CA ARG A 363 15.01 -13.48 20.03
C ARG A 363 13.51 -13.81 20.04
N PRO A 364 12.69 -13.36 21.00
CA PRO A 364 11.27 -13.69 21.02
C PRO A 364 10.50 -13.02 19.86
N ARG A 365 10.91 -11.84 19.39
CA ARG A 365 10.27 -11.11 18.29
C ARG A 365 10.53 -11.82 16.97
N ARG A 366 11.79 -12.19 16.69
CA ARG A 366 12.17 -12.94 15.50
C ARG A 366 11.50 -14.32 15.45
N ARG A 367 11.43 -15.02 16.62
CA ARG A 367 10.69 -16.29 16.72
C ARG A 367 9.21 -16.10 16.37
N ARG A 368 8.56 -15.07 16.91
CA ARG A 368 7.14 -14.78 16.62
C ARG A 368 6.94 -14.37 15.17
N LEU A 369 7.81 -13.53 14.62
CA LEU A 369 7.80 -13.15 13.22
C LEU A 369 7.86 -14.38 12.31
N SER A 370 8.81 -15.28 12.51
CA SER A 370 8.93 -16.51 11.73
C SER A 370 7.68 -17.42 11.81
N GLN A 371 6.99 -17.47 12.95
CA GLN A 371 5.72 -18.20 13.06
C GLN A 371 4.61 -17.55 12.20
N LEU A 372 4.52 -16.23 12.22
CA LEU A 372 3.53 -15.47 11.45
C LEU A 372 3.78 -15.60 9.95
N GLU A 373 5.04 -15.49 9.51
CA GLU A 373 5.44 -15.62 8.10
C GLU A 373 5.09 -17.00 7.52
N ARG A 374 5.27 -18.09 8.30
CA ARG A 374 4.86 -19.43 7.87
C ARG A 374 3.35 -19.54 7.67
N PHE A 375 2.56 -18.93 8.54
CA PHE A 375 1.11 -18.91 8.39
C PHE A 375 0.69 -18.08 7.18
N ARG A 376 1.34 -16.93 6.99
CA ARG A 376 1.14 -16.08 5.84
C ARG A 376 1.45 -16.81 4.53
N ALA A 377 2.60 -17.48 4.42
CA ALA A 377 2.95 -18.25 3.23
C ALA A 377 1.89 -19.30 2.86
N ALA A 378 1.21 -19.89 3.86
CA ALA A 378 0.09 -20.79 3.61
C ALA A 378 -1.16 -20.05 3.10
N LEU A 379 -1.42 -18.84 3.59
CA LEU A 379 -2.50 -17.97 3.08
C LEU A 379 -2.22 -17.50 1.66
N ASP A 380 -1.00 -17.09 1.35
CA ASP A 380 -0.59 -16.61 0.01
C ASP A 380 -0.78 -17.71 -1.05
N GLN A 381 -0.54 -18.97 -0.69
CA GLN A 381 -0.83 -20.10 -1.57
C GLN A 381 -2.32 -20.37 -1.74
N ALA A 382 -3.14 -20.08 -0.71
CA ALA A 382 -4.58 -20.27 -0.75
C ALA A 382 -5.29 -19.16 -1.56
N TYR A 383 -4.74 -17.94 -1.55
CA TYR A 383 -5.33 -16.73 -2.14
C TYR A 383 -4.40 -16.07 -3.16
N ARG A 384 -3.75 -16.91 -3.97
CA ARG A 384 -2.83 -16.41 -4.99
C ARG A 384 -3.57 -15.63 -6.06
N ILE A 385 -3.07 -14.43 -6.36
CA ILE A 385 -3.62 -13.56 -7.41
C ILE A 385 -3.37 -14.18 -8.78
N GLY A 386 -4.42 -14.31 -9.57
CA GLY A 386 -4.33 -14.78 -10.96
C GLY A 386 -3.91 -13.66 -11.91
N PRO A 387 -3.04 -13.93 -12.91
CA PRO A 387 -2.58 -12.90 -13.85
C PRO A 387 -3.70 -12.29 -14.69
N GLY A 388 -4.81 -12.98 -14.89
CA GLY A 388 -5.98 -12.46 -15.60
C GLY A 388 -6.63 -11.23 -14.97
N ILE A 389 -6.30 -10.88 -13.72
CA ILE A 389 -6.76 -9.64 -13.08
C ILE A 389 -6.42 -8.38 -13.90
N TYR A 390 -5.36 -8.43 -14.70
CA TYR A 390 -4.92 -7.33 -15.56
C TYR A 390 -5.59 -7.35 -16.95
N GLU A 391 -6.43 -8.36 -17.22
CA GLU A 391 -7.14 -8.54 -18.50
C GLU A 391 -8.62 -8.10 -18.42
N TRP A 392 -9.13 -7.66 -17.26
CA TRP A 392 -10.52 -7.28 -17.06
C TRP A 392 -10.89 -5.90 -17.64
N ALA A 393 -9.89 -5.04 -17.82
CA ALA A 393 -10.09 -3.72 -18.40
C ALA A 393 -10.12 -3.77 -19.92
N THR A 394 -11.06 -3.04 -20.54
CA THR A 394 -11.13 -2.82 -22.00
C THR A 394 -10.36 -1.55 -22.38
N ASP A 395 -10.18 -1.29 -23.68
CA ASP A 395 -9.47 -0.09 -24.16
C ASP A 395 -10.14 1.22 -23.72
N GLU A 396 -11.46 1.21 -23.52
CA GLU A 396 -12.24 2.36 -23.06
C GLU A 396 -12.17 2.53 -21.53
N THR A 397 -11.68 1.53 -20.81
CA THR A 397 -11.61 1.60 -19.35
C THR A 397 -10.57 2.62 -18.92
N ILE A 398 -10.97 3.58 -18.09
CA ILE A 398 -10.07 4.55 -17.45
C ILE A 398 -9.14 3.77 -16.50
N VAL A 399 -7.83 3.88 -16.70
CA VAL A 399 -6.80 3.28 -15.82
C VAL A 399 -6.23 4.31 -14.85
N CYS A 400 -6.19 5.59 -15.22
CA CYS A 400 -5.78 6.68 -14.35
C CYS A 400 -6.97 7.61 -14.07
N ARG A 401 -7.54 7.52 -12.85
CA ARG A 401 -8.71 8.36 -12.46
C ARG A 401 -8.35 9.85 -12.30
N CYS A 402 -7.09 10.18 -12.04
CA CYS A 402 -6.68 11.57 -11.81
C CYS A 402 -6.49 12.36 -13.11
N GLU A 403 -6.01 11.70 -14.16
CA GLU A 403 -5.73 12.28 -15.48
C GLU A 403 -6.65 11.71 -16.56
N GLU A 404 -7.63 10.90 -16.18
CA GLU A 404 -8.66 10.28 -17.04
C GLU A 404 -8.12 9.47 -18.23
N VAL A 405 -6.89 8.93 -18.10
CA VAL A 405 -6.22 8.16 -19.16
C VAL A 405 -6.80 6.76 -19.23
N THR A 406 -7.16 6.32 -20.43
CA THR A 406 -7.71 4.99 -20.71
C THR A 406 -6.61 3.95 -20.98
N VAL A 407 -6.98 2.67 -20.91
CA VAL A 407 -6.08 1.54 -21.28
C VAL A 407 -5.62 1.67 -22.74
N GLY A 408 -6.54 1.99 -23.67
CA GLY A 408 -6.24 2.16 -25.08
C GLY A 408 -5.26 3.31 -25.35
N GLU A 409 -5.32 4.40 -24.58
CA GLU A 409 -4.35 5.49 -24.66
C GLU A 409 -2.97 5.04 -24.21
N VAL A 410 -2.87 4.27 -23.12
CA VAL A 410 -1.60 3.67 -22.66
C VAL A 410 -1.02 2.76 -23.73
N ARG A 411 -1.82 1.85 -24.30
CA ARG A 411 -1.40 0.91 -25.37
C ARG A 411 -0.85 1.64 -26.60
N ARG A 412 -1.54 2.69 -27.04
CA ARG A 412 -1.08 3.49 -28.20
C ARG A 412 0.28 4.16 -28.02
N GLN A 413 0.71 4.38 -26.78
CA GLN A 413 2.03 4.98 -26.50
C GLN A 413 3.14 3.93 -26.33
N ILE A 414 2.81 2.66 -26.25
CA ILE A 414 3.80 1.58 -26.17
C ILE A 414 4.21 1.20 -27.58
N ARG A 415 5.43 1.58 -27.95
CA ARG A 415 6.00 1.31 -29.29
C ARG A 415 6.82 0.02 -29.29
N PRO A 416 6.99 -0.64 -30.46
CA PRO A 416 7.94 -1.74 -30.58
C PRO A 416 9.33 -1.30 -30.08
N GLY A 417 9.93 -2.11 -29.20
CA GLY A 417 11.23 -1.79 -28.60
C GLY A 417 11.20 -0.88 -27.36
N SER A 418 10.01 -0.42 -26.92
CA SER A 418 9.88 0.29 -25.63
C SER A 418 10.43 -0.56 -24.48
N ARG A 419 11.24 0.03 -23.60
CA ARG A 419 11.90 -0.69 -22.49
C ARG A 419 11.47 -0.22 -21.12
N ASP A 420 10.89 0.97 -20.98
CA ASP A 420 10.57 1.61 -19.71
C ASP A 420 9.13 2.14 -19.68
N PRO A 421 8.30 1.71 -18.73
CA PRO A 421 6.96 2.25 -18.53
C PRO A 421 6.93 3.77 -18.27
N ASN A 422 8.03 4.36 -17.81
CA ASN A 422 8.13 5.80 -17.60
C ASN A 422 8.02 6.63 -18.87
N ALA A 423 8.30 6.05 -20.04
CA ALA A 423 8.05 6.71 -21.33
C ALA A 423 6.56 6.99 -21.52
N VAL A 424 5.69 6.05 -21.17
CA VAL A 424 4.23 6.23 -21.22
C VAL A 424 3.79 7.33 -20.27
N LYS A 425 4.38 7.41 -19.07
CA LYS A 425 4.11 8.47 -18.09
C LYS A 425 4.34 9.86 -18.68
N SER A 426 5.44 10.04 -19.40
CA SER A 426 5.79 11.34 -20.01
C SER A 426 4.83 11.74 -21.14
N LEU A 427 4.29 10.77 -21.88
CA LEU A 427 3.42 11.02 -23.03
C LEU A 427 1.94 11.17 -22.68
N THR A 428 1.48 10.58 -21.58
CA THR A 428 0.06 10.54 -21.20
C THR A 428 -0.22 11.25 -19.89
N ARG A 429 0.79 11.73 -19.16
CA ARG A 429 0.70 12.23 -17.79
C ARG A 429 0.22 11.21 -16.74
N ILE A 430 0.06 9.92 -17.12
CA ILE A 430 -0.36 8.87 -16.20
C ILE A 430 0.57 8.79 -14.99
N GLY A 431 0.01 8.72 -13.80
CA GLY A 431 0.80 8.70 -12.57
C GLY A 431 1.33 10.06 -12.12
N MET A 432 0.96 11.18 -12.79
CA MET A 432 1.35 12.54 -12.40
C MET A 432 0.25 13.30 -11.64
N GLY A 433 -0.97 12.77 -11.59
CA GLY A 433 -2.09 13.41 -10.91
C GLY A 433 -2.01 13.28 -9.38
N LEU A 434 -3.07 13.72 -8.69
CA LEU A 434 -3.12 13.86 -7.23
C LEU A 434 -2.70 12.62 -6.44
N CYS A 435 -2.99 11.41 -6.94
CA CYS A 435 -2.61 10.18 -6.24
C CYS A 435 -1.15 9.77 -6.47
N GLN A 436 -0.38 10.49 -7.30
CA GLN A 436 1.03 10.22 -7.58
C GLN A 436 1.33 8.76 -7.99
N GLY A 437 0.42 8.18 -8.81
CA GLY A 437 0.57 6.84 -9.35
C GLY A 437 0.05 5.70 -8.48
N HIS A 438 -0.45 5.95 -7.27
CA HIS A 438 -0.99 4.91 -6.39
C HIS A 438 -2.07 4.05 -7.07
N ASN A 439 -2.93 4.66 -7.89
CA ASN A 439 -4.01 3.93 -8.56
C ASN A 439 -3.59 3.27 -9.88
N CYS A 440 -2.59 3.78 -10.58
CA CYS A 440 -2.33 3.34 -11.96
C CYS A 440 -0.97 2.68 -12.18
N SER A 441 0.03 2.90 -11.31
CA SER A 441 1.40 2.45 -11.54
C SER A 441 1.51 0.95 -11.84
N GLN A 442 0.88 0.10 -11.04
CA GLN A 442 0.90 -1.35 -11.23
C GLN A 442 0.20 -1.76 -12.53
N GLN A 443 -0.92 -1.10 -12.85
CA GLN A 443 -1.70 -1.39 -14.05
C GLN A 443 -0.92 -1.00 -15.31
N VAL A 444 -0.26 0.16 -15.30
CA VAL A 444 0.61 0.58 -16.42
C VAL A 444 1.72 -0.42 -16.65
N SER A 445 2.39 -0.88 -15.60
CA SER A 445 3.44 -1.89 -15.72
C SER A 445 2.88 -3.20 -16.27
N ALA A 446 1.67 -3.61 -15.87
CA ALA A 446 1.02 -4.83 -16.37
C ALA A 446 0.62 -4.71 -17.86
N ILE A 447 0.02 -3.58 -18.26
CA ILE A 447 -0.29 -3.31 -19.68
C ILE A 447 1.00 -3.30 -20.50
N PHE A 448 2.04 -2.65 -20.00
CA PHE A 448 3.34 -2.61 -20.66
C PHE A 448 3.95 -4.01 -20.83
N ALA A 449 3.83 -4.87 -19.80
CA ALA A 449 4.25 -6.26 -19.84
C ALA A 449 3.52 -7.04 -20.93
N GLN A 450 2.20 -6.88 -21.04
CA GLN A 450 1.36 -7.53 -22.04
C GLN A 450 1.72 -7.11 -23.47
N GLU A 451 1.87 -5.80 -23.71
CA GLU A 451 2.16 -5.26 -25.05
C GLU A 451 3.59 -5.54 -25.53
N THR A 452 4.54 -5.67 -24.61
CA THR A 452 5.95 -5.89 -24.96
C THR A 452 6.40 -7.35 -24.85
N GLY A 453 5.56 -8.23 -24.26
CA GLY A 453 5.91 -9.61 -23.96
C GLY A 453 6.96 -9.77 -22.83
N ARG A 454 7.32 -8.69 -22.15
CA ARG A 454 8.31 -8.72 -21.06
C ARG A 454 7.68 -9.14 -19.73
N PRO A 455 8.36 -9.96 -18.93
CA PRO A 455 7.87 -10.31 -17.62
C PRO A 455 7.71 -9.08 -16.73
N LEU A 456 6.60 -8.99 -15.99
CA LEU A 456 6.32 -7.88 -15.06
C LEU A 456 7.43 -7.69 -14.01
N VAL A 457 8.08 -8.77 -13.60
CA VAL A 457 9.21 -8.77 -12.66
C VAL A 457 10.45 -7.98 -13.16
N GLU A 458 10.59 -7.83 -14.47
CA GLU A 458 11.71 -7.09 -15.10
C GLU A 458 11.40 -5.61 -15.34
N LEU A 459 10.15 -5.20 -15.14
CA LEU A 459 9.71 -3.83 -15.39
C LEU A 459 9.83 -3.00 -14.12
N PRO A 460 10.50 -1.83 -14.18
CA PRO A 460 10.51 -0.92 -13.05
C PRO A 460 9.12 -0.33 -12.83
N PRO A 461 8.71 -0.07 -11.59
CA PRO A 461 7.52 0.72 -11.34
C PRO A 461 7.71 2.18 -11.79
N LEU A 462 6.63 2.94 -11.98
CA LEU A 462 6.71 4.37 -12.36
C LEU A 462 7.52 5.16 -11.33
N SER A 463 8.51 5.93 -11.79
CA SER A 463 9.44 6.68 -10.94
C SER A 463 8.72 7.73 -10.10
N PRO A 464 8.84 7.73 -8.79
CA PRO A 464 8.35 8.80 -7.94
C PRO A 464 9.24 10.03 -8.11
N ARG A 465 8.67 11.21 -7.88
CA ARG A 465 9.38 12.47 -7.80
C ARG A 465 8.81 13.29 -6.64
N PRO A 466 9.61 14.09 -5.93
CA PRO A 466 9.09 15.02 -4.97
C PRO A 466 8.21 16.10 -5.64
N PRO A 467 7.12 16.51 -5.03
CA PRO A 467 6.55 15.98 -3.79
C PRO A 467 5.83 14.64 -4.02
N VAL A 468 6.03 13.64 -3.13
CA VAL A 468 5.35 12.32 -3.20
C VAL A 468 3.93 12.34 -2.64
N ARG A 469 3.51 13.46 -2.13
CA ARG A 469 2.15 13.78 -1.70
C ARG A 469 1.80 15.18 -2.22
N PRO A 470 0.53 15.45 -2.58
CA PRO A 470 0.12 16.80 -2.96
C PRO A 470 0.42 17.77 -1.83
N VAL A 471 1.03 18.90 -2.20
CA VAL A 471 1.37 19.99 -1.28
C VAL A 471 0.89 21.32 -1.84
N PRO A 472 0.56 22.32 -1.01
CA PRO A 472 0.31 23.68 -1.47
C PRO A 472 1.53 24.22 -2.20
N ILE A 473 1.32 24.94 -3.33
CA ILE A 473 2.42 25.46 -4.15
C ILE A 473 3.31 26.45 -3.37
N GLY A 474 2.72 27.20 -2.44
CA GLY A 474 3.46 28.11 -1.56
C GLY A 474 4.51 27.41 -0.70
N LEU A 475 4.32 26.11 -0.38
CA LEU A 475 5.29 25.31 0.36
C LEU A 475 6.55 25.05 -0.47
N ILE A 476 6.39 24.87 -1.80
CA ILE A 476 7.51 24.62 -2.72
C ILE A 476 8.19 25.94 -3.09
N ALA A 477 7.44 27.04 -3.15
CA ALA A 477 7.96 28.35 -3.48
C ALA A 477 8.81 28.95 -2.36
N ASP A 478 8.60 28.52 -1.12
CA ASP A 478 9.40 28.93 0.04
C ASP A 478 10.69 28.07 0.08
N THR A 479 11.66 28.48 -0.72
CA THR A 479 12.84 27.72 -1.16
C THR A 479 13.97 27.62 -0.13
N SER A 480 13.65 27.43 1.11
CA SER A 480 14.62 26.93 2.09
C SER A 480 14.79 25.39 2.06
N VAL A 481 14.25 24.74 1.05
CA VAL A 481 14.58 23.36 0.74
C VAL A 481 16.04 23.33 0.27
N PRO A 482 16.94 22.57 0.93
CA PRO A 482 18.31 22.43 0.47
C PRO A 482 18.33 22.04 -1.01
N GLU A 483 19.25 22.62 -1.78
CA GLU A 483 19.44 22.21 -3.18
C GLU A 483 19.44 20.69 -3.25
N MET A 484 18.44 20.12 -3.92
CA MET A 484 18.41 18.69 -4.15
C MET A 484 19.70 18.32 -4.86
N PRO A 485 20.47 17.33 -4.37
CA PRO A 485 21.61 16.85 -5.13
C PRO A 485 21.09 16.47 -6.52
N THR A 486 21.46 17.22 -7.51
CA THR A 486 21.29 16.83 -8.90
C THR A 486 22.16 15.60 -9.05
N HIS A 487 21.59 14.40 -8.93
CA HIS A 487 22.21 13.22 -9.49
C HIS A 487 22.21 13.44 -11.01
N VAL A 488 23.24 14.08 -11.49
CA VAL A 488 23.65 13.96 -12.89
C VAL A 488 23.92 12.47 -13.03
N VAL A 489 23.00 11.76 -13.66
CA VAL A 489 23.28 10.44 -14.19
C VAL A 489 24.36 10.71 -15.22
N ASN A 490 25.62 10.52 -14.86
CA ASN A 490 26.69 10.42 -15.83
C ASN A 490 26.38 9.18 -16.68
N LEU A 491 25.70 9.41 -17.81
CA LEU A 491 25.67 8.42 -18.86
C LEU A 491 27.12 8.19 -19.25
N PRO A 492 27.59 6.94 -19.35
CA PRO A 492 28.95 6.67 -19.79
C PRO A 492 29.16 7.33 -21.16
N GLU A 493 30.25 8.05 -21.32
CA GLU A 493 30.63 8.80 -22.55
C GLU A 493 30.82 7.94 -23.79
N SER A 494 30.49 6.67 -23.76
CA SER A 494 30.73 5.71 -24.85
C SER A 494 29.65 5.65 -25.94
N GLU A 495 28.62 6.50 -25.94
CA GLU A 495 27.59 6.51 -27.00
C GLU A 495 27.37 7.86 -27.72
N VAL A 496 28.24 8.83 -27.54
CA VAL A 496 28.21 10.08 -28.32
C VAL A 496 29.46 10.17 -29.22
N GLY A 497 29.60 9.23 -30.11
CA GLY A 497 30.73 9.19 -31.02
C GLY A 497 30.48 8.31 -32.23
N ALA A 498 29.46 8.63 -33.05
CA ALA A 498 29.41 8.19 -34.43
C ALA A 498 29.32 9.44 -35.31
N GLU A 499 30.50 9.88 -35.76
CA GLU A 499 30.64 10.91 -36.74
C GLU A 499 29.82 10.58 -38.00
N SER A 500 28.97 11.51 -38.43
CA SER A 500 28.39 11.54 -39.75
C SER A 500 29.54 11.76 -40.79
N PRO A 501 29.67 10.98 -41.82
CA PRO A 501 30.60 11.29 -42.86
C PRO A 501 30.15 12.54 -43.62
N ALA A 502 31.03 13.53 -43.65
CA ALA A 502 30.86 14.78 -44.36
C ALA A 502 30.54 14.52 -45.84
N GLY A 503 29.57 15.28 -46.34
CA GLY A 503 29.09 15.20 -47.71
C GLY A 503 30.16 15.52 -48.72
N ALA A 504 30.20 14.72 -49.79
CA ALA A 504 30.79 15.06 -51.06
C ALA A 504 29.81 15.96 -51.82
N GLY A 505 30.19 17.20 -52.07
CA GLY A 505 29.47 18.14 -52.93
C GLY A 505 29.46 17.69 -54.40
N PRO A 506 28.47 18.10 -55.18
CA PRO A 506 28.42 17.79 -56.58
C PRO A 506 29.36 18.72 -57.35
N ASP A 507 30.28 18.12 -58.06
CA ASP A 507 31.10 18.80 -59.04
C ASP A 507 30.29 19.11 -60.32
N ALA A 508 30.30 20.38 -60.69
CA ALA A 508 29.70 20.87 -61.92
C ALA A 508 30.66 20.63 -63.10
N GLY A 509 30.13 20.06 -64.13
CA GLY A 509 30.97 20.02 -65.39
C GLY A 509 30.43 19.13 -66.49
N ARG A 510 29.66 19.75 -67.39
CA ARG A 510 29.24 19.42 -68.77
C ARG A 510 27.99 18.55 -68.94
#